data_94bff4c04e2bdfd48f3ecc91ce4956a0
#
_entry.id   94bff4c04e2bdfd48f3ecc91ce4956a0
#
_cell.length_a   1.000
_cell.length_b   1.000
_cell.length_c   1.000
_cell.angle_alpha   90.00
_cell.angle_beta   90.00
_cell.angle_gamma   90.00
#
_symmetry.space_group_name_H-M   'P 1'
#
loop_
_entity.id
_entity.type
_entity.pdbx_description
1 polymer ?
#
loop_
_entity_poly.entity_id
_entity_poly.type
_entity_poly.pdbx_seq_one_letter_code
_entity_poly.pdbx_strand_id
1 'polypeptide(L)'
;EYPMVFNVEDMDWNPQTDRQISGLGTMPAKNEGEQFALDERTLGGTKTYEATPFGLAVEITWEMWRDDLYGPMREFAAGLSRAARNRQEVTAWSVLNNAFNAAFTGFAAGESLCSTAHTGIDGVVRANRPAVDLDLSVAGVQAALTRFENLTDERGLPMLLQPSMIVCGPSSKFVARNILGAYGAVGGNNNDLNPLIEDDLSFMVSHYFTDTDQWFLTANKQGHDLNFLWRDRPVFDS
;
A
#
# COMPACT_ATOMS: atom_id res chain seq x y z
N GLU A 1 -3.43 12.23 2.57
CA GLU A 1 -3.80 10.89 3.10
C GLU A 1 -2.72 9.87 2.76
N TYR A 2 -2.27 9.80 1.48
CA TYR A 2 -1.32 8.78 1.01
C TYR A 2 0.01 8.70 1.81
N PRO A 3 0.61 9.78 2.33
CA PRO A 3 1.88 9.65 3.06
C PRO A 3 1.77 8.89 4.38
N MET A 4 0.57 8.57 4.84
CA MET A 4 0.39 7.73 6.03
C MET A 4 0.64 6.25 5.72
N VAL A 5 0.33 5.82 4.50
CA VAL A 5 0.45 4.43 4.04
C VAL A 5 1.70 4.23 3.19
N PHE A 6 1.97 5.12 2.25
CA PHE A 6 3.07 5.00 1.29
C PHE A 6 4.38 5.57 1.85
N ASN A 7 5.49 4.96 1.48
CA ASN A 7 6.82 5.54 1.59
C ASN A 7 6.98 6.59 0.50
N VAL A 8 7.41 7.80 0.88
CA VAL A 8 7.59 8.90 -0.08
C VAL A 8 9.08 9.12 -0.29
N GLU A 9 9.54 8.88 -1.52
CA GLU A 9 10.93 8.96 -1.91
C GLU A 9 11.09 9.83 -3.15
N ASP A 10 12.30 10.31 -3.40
CA ASP A 10 12.62 11.07 -4.60
C ASP A 10 13.29 10.13 -5.62
N MET A 11 12.95 10.28 -6.90
CA MET A 11 13.45 9.49 -8.01
C MET A 11 14.66 10.19 -8.61
N ASP A 12 15.83 9.53 -8.61
CA ASP A 12 17.07 10.08 -9.17
C ASP A 12 17.11 9.98 -10.71
N TRP A 13 16.55 8.91 -11.24
CA TRP A 13 16.59 8.59 -12.67
C TRP A 13 15.19 8.32 -13.23
N ASN A 14 14.97 8.67 -14.48
CA ASN A 14 13.74 8.33 -15.19
C ASN A 14 14.10 7.64 -16.53
N PRO A 15 13.76 6.34 -16.70
CA PRO A 15 13.08 5.46 -15.74
C PRO A 15 13.99 4.97 -14.60
N GLN A 16 13.42 4.71 -13.43
CA GLN A 16 14.07 4.02 -12.32
C GLN A 16 13.70 2.55 -12.36
N THR A 17 14.68 1.67 -12.16
CA THR A 17 14.45 0.22 -12.20
C THR A 17 14.93 -0.40 -10.89
N ASP A 18 14.00 -1.06 -10.20
CA ASP A 18 14.26 -1.85 -9.01
C ASP A 18 14.30 -3.32 -9.37
N ARG A 19 15.18 -4.05 -8.70
CA ARG A 19 15.35 -5.48 -8.93
C ARG A 19 15.15 -6.26 -7.64
N GLN A 20 14.33 -7.28 -7.72
CA GLN A 20 14.14 -8.20 -6.61
C GLN A 20 15.39 -9.04 -6.40
N ILE A 21 15.83 -9.15 -5.14
CA ILE A 21 17.00 -9.94 -4.73
C ILE A 21 16.57 -10.82 -3.58
N SER A 22 16.78 -12.15 -3.70
CA SER A 22 16.43 -13.08 -2.62
C SER A 22 17.30 -12.88 -1.38
N GLY A 23 16.75 -13.21 -0.22
CA GLY A 23 17.48 -13.35 1.02
C GLY A 23 18.47 -14.53 0.99
N LEU A 24 19.20 -14.72 2.08
CA LEU A 24 19.97 -15.94 2.34
C LEU A 24 19.12 -16.95 3.10
N GLY A 25 19.38 -18.25 2.89
CA GLY A 25 18.72 -19.33 3.59
C GLY A 25 19.19 -19.50 5.04
N THR A 26 18.68 -20.53 5.71
CA THR A 26 19.10 -20.91 7.06
C THR A 26 20.50 -21.50 7.06
N MET A 27 21.25 -21.23 8.11
CA MET A 27 22.56 -21.87 8.32
C MET A 27 22.37 -23.35 8.65
N PRO A 28 22.90 -24.28 7.83
CA PRO A 28 22.88 -25.70 8.16
C PRO A 28 23.85 -26.01 9.31
N ALA A 29 23.55 -27.10 10.04
CA ALA A 29 24.49 -27.62 11.02
C ALA A 29 25.78 -28.10 10.33
N LYS A 30 26.93 -27.80 10.91
CA LYS A 30 28.25 -28.15 10.40
C LYS A 30 28.92 -29.13 11.37
N ASN A 31 29.45 -30.23 10.85
CA ASN A 31 30.29 -31.14 11.63
C ASN A 31 31.74 -30.62 11.70
N GLU A 32 32.48 -31.12 12.64
CA GLU A 32 33.91 -30.84 12.77
C GLU A 32 34.68 -31.29 11.54
N GLY A 33 35.49 -30.41 10.96
CA GLY A 33 36.28 -30.67 9.74
C GLY A 33 35.54 -30.48 8.43
N GLU A 34 34.24 -30.24 8.39
CA GLU A 34 33.50 -29.95 7.16
C GLU A 34 33.70 -28.47 6.71
N GLN A 35 33.55 -28.22 5.42
CA GLN A 35 33.49 -26.84 4.89
C GLN A 35 32.14 -26.20 5.21
N PHE A 36 32.13 -24.88 5.34
CA PHE A 36 30.87 -24.13 5.43
C PHE A 36 30.08 -24.25 4.16
N ALA A 37 28.76 -24.39 4.29
CA ALA A 37 27.86 -24.30 3.14
C ALA A 37 27.95 -22.89 2.53
N LEU A 38 28.06 -22.85 1.21
CA LEU A 38 27.99 -21.61 0.44
C LEU A 38 26.55 -21.41 0.02
N ASP A 39 26.02 -20.22 0.20
CA ASP A 39 24.71 -19.80 -0.27
C ASP A 39 24.86 -18.54 -1.13
N GLU A 40 24.05 -18.44 -2.18
CA GLU A 40 24.08 -17.34 -3.12
C GLU A 40 22.72 -16.66 -3.19
N ARG A 41 22.73 -15.35 -3.36
CA ARG A 41 21.52 -14.58 -3.62
C ARG A 41 21.07 -14.76 -5.06
N THR A 42 19.81 -15.07 -5.23
CA THR A 42 19.17 -15.19 -6.56
C THR A 42 18.55 -13.86 -6.95
N LEU A 43 18.75 -13.47 -8.21
CA LEU A 43 18.14 -12.28 -8.78
C LEU A 43 16.79 -12.63 -9.37
N GLY A 44 15.76 -11.89 -8.97
CA GLY A 44 14.40 -12.04 -9.45
C GLY A 44 13.99 -11.05 -10.52
N GLY A 45 12.70 -10.76 -10.57
CA GLY A 45 12.10 -9.82 -11.51
C GLY A 45 12.60 -8.38 -11.34
N THR A 46 12.32 -7.58 -12.35
CA THR A 46 12.59 -6.13 -12.34
C THR A 46 11.30 -5.36 -12.43
N LYS A 47 11.21 -4.26 -11.69
CA LYS A 47 10.12 -3.29 -11.80
C LYS A 47 10.68 -1.97 -12.26
N THR A 48 10.10 -1.43 -13.33
CA THR A 48 10.48 -0.12 -13.87
C THR A 48 9.39 0.90 -13.52
N TYR A 49 9.81 2.02 -12.98
CA TYR A 49 8.96 3.16 -12.64
C TYR A 49 9.24 4.28 -13.62
N GLU A 50 8.20 4.82 -14.22
CA GLU A 50 8.27 5.94 -15.14
C GLU A 50 7.50 7.13 -14.58
N ALA A 51 8.16 8.28 -14.53
CA ALA A 51 7.52 9.50 -14.09
C ALA A 51 6.64 10.07 -15.20
N THR A 52 5.38 10.34 -14.88
CA THR A 52 4.44 10.98 -15.80
C THR A 52 4.26 12.45 -15.39
N PRO A 53 4.50 13.42 -16.29
CA PRO A 53 4.27 14.82 -15.99
C PRO A 53 2.76 15.14 -15.98
N PHE A 54 2.34 15.94 -15.03
CA PHE A 54 1.00 16.47 -14.93
C PHE A 54 1.06 17.98 -14.83
N GLY A 55 0.24 18.66 -15.61
CA GLY A 55 0.15 20.12 -15.61
C GLY A 55 -1.28 20.60 -15.73
N LEU A 56 -1.59 21.73 -15.14
CA LEU A 56 -2.85 22.43 -15.27
C LEU A 56 -2.56 23.93 -15.31
N ALA A 57 -3.08 24.62 -16.31
CA ALA A 57 -2.97 26.05 -16.44
C ALA A 57 -4.36 26.71 -16.38
N VAL A 58 -4.40 27.93 -15.87
CA VAL A 58 -5.57 28.80 -15.88
C VAL A 58 -5.20 30.06 -16.65
N GLU A 59 -5.95 30.36 -17.69
CA GLU A 59 -5.79 31.61 -18.47
C GLU A 59 -6.65 32.70 -17.86
N ILE A 60 -6.04 33.86 -17.65
CA ILE A 60 -6.70 35.02 -17.07
C ILE A 60 -6.55 36.16 -18.09
N THR A 61 -7.66 36.69 -18.60
CA THR A 61 -7.63 37.84 -19.51
C THR A 61 -7.40 39.13 -18.73
N TRP A 62 -6.89 40.14 -19.42
CA TRP A 62 -6.64 41.45 -18.82
C TRP A 62 -7.93 42.10 -18.30
N GLU A 63 -9.03 41.92 -19.01
CA GLU A 63 -10.35 42.41 -18.62
C GLU A 63 -10.82 41.73 -17.32
N MET A 64 -10.68 40.39 -17.21
CA MET A 64 -11.00 39.65 -15.97
C MET A 64 -10.16 40.15 -14.80
N TRP A 65 -8.87 40.43 -15.04
CA TRP A 65 -8.00 40.97 -14.01
C TRP A 65 -8.43 42.34 -13.56
N ARG A 66 -8.82 43.21 -14.48
CA ARG A 66 -9.19 44.63 -14.17
C ARG A 66 -10.57 44.75 -13.52
N ASP A 67 -11.51 43.91 -13.96
CA ASP A 67 -12.91 43.97 -13.52
C ASP A 67 -13.23 42.89 -12.46
N ASP A 68 -12.21 42.43 -11.72
CA ASP A 68 -12.35 41.43 -10.65
C ASP A 68 -13.18 41.96 -9.47
N LEU A 69 -14.49 41.99 -9.65
CA LEU A 69 -15.44 42.53 -8.69
C LEU A 69 -15.60 41.64 -7.44
N TYR A 70 -15.36 40.34 -7.57
CA TYR A 70 -15.63 39.35 -6.51
C TYR A 70 -14.37 38.65 -5.99
N GLY A 71 -13.18 38.97 -6.48
CA GLY A 71 -11.91 38.38 -6.08
C GLY A 71 -11.68 36.93 -6.49
N PRO A 72 -12.28 36.41 -7.62
CA PRO A 72 -12.10 35.04 -8.06
C PRO A 72 -10.63 34.70 -8.38
N MET A 73 -9.82 35.71 -8.71
CA MET A 73 -8.39 35.55 -8.99
C MET A 73 -7.60 34.87 -7.88
N ARG A 74 -7.93 35.19 -6.63
CA ARG A 74 -7.26 34.56 -5.47
C ARG A 74 -7.65 33.09 -5.31
N GLU A 75 -8.83 32.72 -5.79
CA GLU A 75 -9.34 31.35 -5.73
C GLU A 75 -8.67 30.46 -6.79
N PHE A 76 -8.19 30.99 -7.90
CA PHE A 76 -7.52 30.20 -8.95
C PHE A 76 -6.23 29.56 -8.41
N ALA A 77 -5.38 30.29 -7.71
CA ALA A 77 -4.16 29.76 -7.14
C ALA A 77 -4.46 28.66 -6.10
N ALA A 78 -5.47 28.88 -5.25
CA ALA A 78 -5.92 27.88 -4.30
C ALA A 78 -6.54 26.66 -5.01
N GLY A 79 -7.26 26.89 -6.10
CA GLY A 79 -7.82 25.86 -6.98
C GLY A 79 -6.74 24.97 -7.60
N LEU A 80 -5.69 25.57 -8.17
CA LEU A 80 -4.55 24.86 -8.75
C LEU A 80 -3.82 24.01 -7.68
N SER A 81 -3.57 24.60 -6.51
CA SER A 81 -2.95 23.86 -5.40
C SER A 81 -3.79 22.67 -4.96
N ARG A 82 -5.11 22.82 -4.90
CA ARG A 82 -6.05 21.75 -4.56
C ARG A 82 -6.08 20.67 -5.64
N ALA A 83 -6.07 21.06 -6.93
CA ALA A 83 -6.02 20.15 -8.04
C ALA A 83 -4.72 19.31 -8.05
N ALA A 84 -3.57 19.93 -7.77
CA ALA A 84 -2.30 19.25 -7.64
C ALA A 84 -2.31 18.21 -6.50
N ARG A 85 -2.80 18.57 -5.31
CA ARG A 85 -2.93 17.63 -4.18
C ARG A 85 -3.89 16.48 -4.50
N ASN A 86 -5.02 16.78 -5.11
CA ASN A 86 -5.98 15.76 -5.52
C ASN A 86 -5.35 14.77 -6.51
N ARG A 87 -4.56 15.26 -7.48
CA ARG A 87 -3.87 14.39 -8.44
C ARG A 87 -2.87 13.45 -7.74
N GLN A 88 -2.12 13.96 -6.76
CA GLN A 88 -1.18 13.16 -5.96
C GLN A 88 -1.91 12.01 -5.25
N GLU A 89 -3.01 12.32 -4.56
CA GLU A 89 -3.81 11.31 -3.87
C GLU A 89 -4.38 10.28 -4.86
N VAL A 90 -5.00 10.71 -5.95
CA VAL A 90 -5.55 9.80 -6.97
C VAL A 90 -4.46 8.89 -7.54
N THR A 91 -3.26 9.42 -7.80
CA THR A 91 -2.16 8.63 -8.33
C THR A 91 -1.67 7.60 -7.32
N ALA A 92 -1.49 7.97 -6.05
CA ALA A 92 -1.07 7.06 -5.00
C ALA A 92 -2.11 5.95 -4.77
N TRP A 93 -3.37 6.32 -4.58
CA TRP A 93 -4.44 5.36 -4.31
C TRP A 93 -4.81 4.47 -5.50
N SER A 94 -4.40 4.85 -6.72
CA SER A 94 -4.60 4.01 -7.91
C SER A 94 -3.92 2.64 -7.79
N VAL A 95 -2.84 2.53 -7.02
CA VAL A 95 -2.14 1.27 -6.75
C VAL A 95 -3.05 0.31 -6.00
N LEU A 96 -3.68 0.77 -4.91
CA LEU A 96 -4.58 -0.07 -4.12
C LEU A 96 -5.93 -0.28 -4.82
N ASN A 97 -6.44 0.70 -5.57
CA ASN A 97 -7.64 0.52 -6.38
C ASN A 97 -7.47 -0.55 -7.47
N ASN A 98 -6.24 -0.76 -7.95
CA ASN A 98 -5.90 -1.79 -8.92
C ASN A 98 -5.19 -3.00 -8.30
N ALA A 99 -5.23 -3.15 -6.97
CA ALA A 99 -4.48 -4.20 -6.27
C ALA A 99 -4.86 -5.63 -6.72
N PHE A 100 -6.07 -5.82 -7.21
CA PHE A 100 -6.58 -7.11 -7.70
C PHE A 100 -6.52 -7.25 -9.21
N ASN A 101 -6.06 -6.22 -9.93
CA ASN A 101 -6.00 -6.21 -11.38
C ASN A 101 -4.66 -6.75 -11.90
N ALA A 102 -4.69 -7.88 -12.59
CA ALA A 102 -3.49 -8.51 -13.16
C ALA A 102 -2.81 -7.67 -14.27
N ALA A 103 -3.52 -6.71 -14.88
CA ALA A 103 -2.92 -5.77 -15.84
C ALA A 103 -2.09 -4.68 -15.14
N PHE A 104 -2.32 -4.44 -13.85
CA PHE A 104 -1.55 -3.52 -13.01
C PHE A 104 -0.55 -4.32 -12.19
N THR A 105 0.52 -4.75 -12.84
CA THR A 105 1.41 -5.82 -12.34
C THR A 105 2.47 -5.33 -11.35
N GLY A 106 2.85 -6.22 -10.43
CA GLY A 106 4.02 -6.11 -9.57
C GLY A 106 5.34 -6.45 -10.28
N PHE A 107 6.23 -7.20 -9.63
CA PHE A 107 7.51 -7.65 -10.20
C PHE A 107 7.35 -8.75 -11.25
N ALA A 108 6.36 -9.62 -11.11
CA ALA A 108 6.09 -10.67 -12.08
C ALA A 108 5.00 -10.22 -13.06
N ALA A 109 5.23 -10.45 -14.35
CA ALA A 109 4.26 -10.11 -15.39
C ALA A 109 2.98 -10.93 -15.23
N GLY A 110 1.83 -10.27 -15.24
CA GLY A 110 0.52 -10.93 -15.14
C GLY A 110 0.05 -11.24 -13.72
N GLU A 111 0.82 -10.88 -12.69
CA GLU A 111 0.39 -11.02 -11.29
C GLU A 111 -0.07 -9.68 -10.71
N SER A 112 -1.23 -9.67 -10.07
CA SER A 112 -1.75 -8.48 -9.38
C SER A 112 -1.02 -8.26 -8.05
N LEU A 113 -1.08 -7.04 -7.51
CA LEU A 113 -0.47 -6.70 -6.21
C LEU A 113 -1.00 -7.61 -5.08
N CYS A 114 -2.32 -7.84 -5.05
CA CYS A 114 -2.95 -8.80 -4.15
C CYS A 114 -3.41 -10.00 -4.95
N SER A 115 -2.74 -11.14 -4.78
CA SER A 115 -3.00 -12.37 -5.52
C SER A 115 -3.03 -13.58 -4.61
N THR A 116 -3.77 -14.59 -5.03
CA THR A 116 -3.74 -15.93 -4.42
C THR A 116 -2.56 -16.76 -4.90
N ALA A 117 -1.81 -16.27 -5.90
CA ALA A 117 -0.77 -17.04 -6.58
C ALA A 117 0.38 -16.11 -7.01
N HIS A 118 1.19 -15.65 -6.04
CA HIS A 118 2.47 -15.01 -6.31
C HIS A 118 3.55 -16.07 -6.48
N THR A 119 4.20 -16.08 -7.62
CA THR A 119 5.32 -16.99 -7.89
C THR A 119 6.61 -16.34 -7.40
N GLY A 120 7.18 -16.90 -6.34
CA GLY A 120 8.47 -16.46 -5.81
C GLY A 120 9.64 -16.80 -6.74
N ILE A 121 10.83 -16.24 -6.47
CA ILE A 121 12.07 -16.54 -7.20
C ILE A 121 12.41 -18.03 -7.14
N ASP A 122 12.02 -18.70 -6.06
CA ASP A 122 12.17 -20.13 -5.83
C ASP A 122 11.16 -21.00 -6.60
N GLY A 123 10.23 -20.40 -7.34
CA GLY A 123 9.14 -21.07 -8.06
C GLY A 123 7.99 -21.53 -7.17
N VAL A 124 8.03 -21.23 -5.87
CA VAL A 124 6.94 -21.57 -4.94
C VAL A 124 5.86 -20.50 -5.01
N VAL A 125 4.61 -20.96 -5.09
CA VAL A 125 3.44 -20.08 -5.13
C VAL A 125 3.02 -19.71 -3.70
N ARG A 126 2.92 -18.40 -3.45
CA ARG A 126 2.46 -17.82 -2.18
C ARG A 126 1.26 -16.93 -2.41
N ALA A 127 0.45 -16.75 -1.38
CA ALA A 127 -0.75 -15.90 -1.46
C ALA A 127 -0.69 -14.80 -0.40
N ASN A 128 -0.94 -13.57 -0.81
CA ASN A 128 -1.12 -12.43 0.09
C ASN A 128 -2.58 -11.97 0.22
N ARG A 129 -3.51 -12.70 -0.41
CA ARG A 129 -4.95 -12.53 -0.22
C ARG A 129 -5.62 -13.89 0.03
N PRO A 130 -6.81 -13.92 0.70
CA PRO A 130 -7.57 -15.16 0.84
C PRO A 130 -8.11 -15.64 -0.52
N ALA A 131 -8.39 -16.94 -0.62
CA ALA A 131 -8.98 -17.53 -1.84
C ALA A 131 -10.43 -17.06 -2.05
N VAL A 132 -11.12 -16.73 -0.96
CA VAL A 132 -12.47 -16.14 -0.96
C VAL A 132 -12.34 -14.78 -0.30
N ASP A 133 -12.86 -13.76 -0.95
CA ASP A 133 -12.85 -12.41 -0.43
C ASP A 133 -13.65 -12.34 0.87
N LEU A 134 -13.15 -11.62 1.84
CA LEU A 134 -13.72 -11.48 3.17
C LEU A 134 -14.16 -10.04 3.39
N ASP A 135 -15.42 -9.87 3.79
CA ASP A 135 -15.90 -8.57 4.26
C ASP A 135 -15.15 -8.12 5.52
N LEU A 136 -15.06 -6.81 5.71
CA LEU A 136 -14.48 -6.26 6.94
C LEU A 136 -15.35 -6.64 8.15
N SER A 137 -14.89 -7.61 8.90
CA SER A 137 -15.54 -8.16 10.08
C SER A 137 -14.49 -8.62 11.09
N VAL A 138 -14.89 -8.88 12.33
CA VAL A 138 -13.97 -9.43 13.35
C VAL A 138 -13.30 -10.71 12.84
N ALA A 139 -14.08 -11.64 12.30
CA ALA A 139 -13.56 -12.89 11.75
C ALA A 139 -12.65 -12.67 10.53
N GLY A 140 -13.01 -11.70 9.65
CA GLY A 140 -12.18 -11.31 8.50
C GLY A 140 -10.83 -10.75 8.92
N VAL A 141 -10.80 -9.86 9.92
CA VAL A 141 -9.56 -9.28 10.45
C VAL A 141 -8.70 -10.35 11.12
N GLN A 142 -9.28 -11.22 11.95
CA GLN A 142 -8.55 -12.33 12.59
C GLN A 142 -7.93 -13.28 11.55
N ALA A 143 -8.67 -13.62 10.49
CA ALA A 143 -8.15 -14.45 9.41
C ALA A 143 -7.02 -13.75 8.64
N ALA A 144 -7.13 -12.43 8.43
CA ALA A 144 -6.08 -11.64 7.78
C ALA A 144 -4.82 -11.55 8.64
N LEU A 145 -4.95 -11.33 9.97
CA LEU A 145 -3.84 -11.31 10.92
C LEU A 145 -3.10 -12.64 10.94
N THR A 146 -3.83 -13.75 11.09
CA THR A 146 -3.24 -15.09 11.07
C THR A 146 -2.50 -15.37 9.77
N ARG A 147 -3.05 -14.93 8.63
CA ARG A 147 -2.37 -15.06 7.34
C ARG A 147 -1.11 -14.21 7.28
N PHE A 148 -1.18 -12.98 7.79
CA PHE A 148 -0.07 -12.04 7.80
C PHE A 148 1.14 -12.58 8.58
N GLU A 149 0.89 -13.17 9.75
CA GLU A 149 1.92 -13.79 10.58
C GLU A 149 2.54 -15.04 9.96
N ASN A 150 1.79 -15.74 9.11
CA ASN A 150 2.27 -16.94 8.40
C ASN A 150 2.94 -16.64 7.05
N LEU A 151 3.21 -15.37 6.71
CA LEU A 151 3.93 -15.02 5.50
C LEU A 151 5.37 -15.51 5.56
N THR A 152 5.83 -16.09 4.46
CA THR A 152 7.21 -16.58 4.29
C THR A 152 7.88 -15.88 3.12
N ASP A 153 9.19 -15.70 3.25
CA ASP A 153 10.04 -15.20 2.16
C ASP A 153 10.26 -16.25 1.05
N GLU A 154 11.08 -15.93 0.05
CA GLU A 154 11.38 -16.80 -1.09
C GLU A 154 12.21 -18.04 -0.69
N ARG A 155 12.74 -18.08 0.53
CA ARG A 155 13.48 -19.22 1.08
C ARG A 155 12.64 -20.05 2.05
N GLY A 156 11.35 -19.69 2.22
CA GLY A 156 10.44 -20.35 3.16
C GLY A 156 10.65 -19.96 4.62
N LEU A 157 11.43 -18.90 4.90
CA LEU A 157 11.64 -18.39 6.24
C LEU A 157 10.47 -17.45 6.63
N PRO A 158 9.99 -17.48 7.88
CA PRO A 158 8.99 -16.53 8.35
C PRO A 158 9.47 -15.08 8.20
N MET A 159 8.66 -14.21 7.60
CA MET A 159 9.00 -12.81 7.39
C MET A 159 8.91 -11.97 8.67
N LEU A 160 8.21 -12.46 9.70
CA LEU A 160 7.99 -11.77 10.99
C LEU A 160 7.49 -10.32 10.83
N LEU A 161 6.68 -10.08 9.81
CA LEU A 161 6.05 -8.79 9.58
C LEU A 161 4.94 -8.55 10.59
N GLN A 162 4.90 -7.36 11.15
CA GLN A 162 3.82 -6.96 12.05
C GLN A 162 2.78 -6.14 11.28
N PRO A 163 1.51 -6.56 11.30
CA PRO A 163 0.42 -5.75 10.80
C PRO A 163 0.28 -4.49 11.64
N SER A 164 -0.01 -3.36 11.03
CA SER A 164 -0.01 -2.06 11.69
C SER A 164 -1.32 -1.28 11.47
N MET A 165 -1.87 -1.37 10.27
CA MET A 165 -2.98 -0.51 9.90
C MET A 165 -3.98 -1.20 8.99
N ILE A 166 -5.27 -0.98 9.26
CA ILE A 166 -6.38 -1.30 8.35
C ILE A 166 -6.68 -0.06 7.53
N VAL A 167 -6.63 -0.20 6.20
CA VAL A 167 -7.01 0.86 5.26
C VAL A 167 -8.34 0.47 4.63
N CYS A 168 -9.35 1.33 4.74
CA CYS A 168 -10.70 1.05 4.24
C CYS A 168 -11.35 2.29 3.62
N GLY A 169 -12.45 2.08 2.90
CA GLY A 169 -13.27 3.16 2.36
C GLY A 169 -14.17 3.82 3.41
N PRO A 170 -14.78 4.98 3.10
CA PRO A 170 -15.68 5.70 4.01
C PRO A 170 -16.89 4.88 4.47
N SER A 171 -17.38 3.95 3.62
CA SER A 171 -18.49 3.06 3.91
C SER A 171 -18.20 2.12 5.08
N SER A 172 -16.96 1.67 5.19
CA SER A 172 -16.49 0.70 6.20
C SER A 172 -15.95 1.35 7.48
N LYS A 173 -15.91 2.70 7.53
CA LYS A 173 -15.34 3.46 8.66
C LYS A 173 -15.89 3.05 10.02
N PHE A 174 -17.21 2.98 10.14
CA PHE A 174 -17.83 2.66 11.44
C PHE A 174 -17.67 1.19 11.80
N VAL A 175 -17.60 0.30 10.81
CA VAL A 175 -17.29 -1.11 11.00
C VAL A 175 -15.88 -1.26 11.55
N ALA A 176 -14.89 -0.64 10.92
CA ALA A 176 -13.50 -0.64 11.38
C ALA A 176 -13.38 -0.09 12.82
N ARG A 177 -14.07 1.02 13.11
CA ARG A 177 -14.08 1.62 14.45
C ARG A 177 -14.69 0.71 15.50
N ASN A 178 -15.77 0.00 15.18
CA ASN A 178 -16.40 -0.93 16.10
C ASN A 178 -15.50 -2.15 16.35
N ILE A 179 -14.84 -2.67 15.31
CA ILE A 179 -13.95 -3.81 15.41
C ILE A 179 -12.73 -3.48 16.31
N LEU A 180 -12.10 -2.32 16.10
CA LEU A 180 -10.86 -1.96 16.79
C LEU A 180 -11.07 -1.21 18.09
N GLY A 181 -12.20 -0.52 18.27
CA GLY A 181 -12.44 0.36 19.42
C GLY A 181 -13.35 -0.21 20.50
N ALA A 182 -13.99 -1.35 20.28
CA ALA A 182 -14.91 -1.93 21.24
C ALA A 182 -14.18 -2.84 22.23
N TYR A 183 -14.29 -2.56 23.51
CA TYR A 183 -13.76 -3.46 24.58
C TYR A 183 -14.47 -4.82 24.61
N GLY A 184 -15.77 -4.84 24.35
CA GLY A 184 -16.56 -6.08 24.26
C GLY A 184 -16.56 -6.63 22.84
N ALA A 185 -16.64 -7.94 22.70
CA ALA A 185 -16.75 -8.61 21.42
C ALA A 185 -18.00 -8.15 20.68
N VAL A 186 -17.84 -7.69 19.44
CA VAL A 186 -18.96 -7.25 18.60
C VAL A 186 -19.85 -8.46 18.26
N GLY A 187 -21.08 -8.45 18.75
CA GLY A 187 -22.04 -9.56 18.57
C GLY A 187 -21.94 -10.67 19.63
N GLY A 188 -21.09 -10.54 20.63
CA GLY A 188 -21.02 -11.46 21.77
C GLY A 188 -22.19 -11.25 22.75
N ASN A 189 -22.73 -12.36 23.28
CA ASN A 189 -23.86 -12.31 24.20
C ASN A 189 -23.44 -12.15 25.69
N ASN A 190 -22.16 -12.18 26.02
CA ASN A 190 -21.76 -12.47 27.40
C ASN A 190 -20.49 -11.73 27.87
N ASN A 191 -20.37 -10.46 27.58
CA ASN A 191 -19.23 -9.65 28.05
C ASN A 191 -17.85 -10.22 27.61
N ASP A 192 -17.83 -10.91 26.47
CA ASP A 192 -16.60 -11.43 25.89
C ASP A 192 -15.67 -10.27 25.50
N LEU A 193 -14.40 -10.38 25.86
CA LEU A 193 -13.40 -9.38 25.48
C LEU A 193 -13.09 -9.48 23.99
N ASN A 194 -12.89 -8.32 23.36
CA ASN A 194 -12.44 -8.27 21.97
C ASN A 194 -10.91 -8.50 21.90
N PRO A 195 -10.45 -9.63 21.36
CA PRO A 195 -9.02 -9.94 21.33
C PRO A 195 -8.21 -8.99 20.44
N LEU A 196 -8.84 -8.31 19.47
CA LEU A 196 -8.16 -7.41 18.53
C LEU A 196 -7.68 -6.09 19.16
N ILE A 197 -8.06 -5.81 20.43
CA ILE A 197 -7.57 -4.60 21.13
C ILE A 197 -6.07 -4.72 21.46
N GLU A 198 -5.60 -5.93 21.73
CA GLU A 198 -4.22 -6.18 22.10
C GLU A 198 -3.24 -6.09 20.90
N ASP A 199 -3.76 -6.17 19.67
CA ASP A 199 -2.95 -6.15 18.45
C ASP A 199 -2.50 -4.73 18.04
N ASP A 200 -2.91 -3.67 18.78
CA ASP A 200 -2.55 -2.26 18.57
C ASP A 200 -2.71 -1.77 17.12
N LEU A 201 -3.74 -2.29 16.43
CA LEU A 201 -4.04 -1.93 15.06
C LEU A 201 -4.67 -0.54 14.97
N SER A 202 -4.12 0.30 14.11
CA SER A 202 -4.75 1.54 13.70
C SER A 202 -5.66 1.32 12.48
N PHE A 203 -6.54 2.29 12.20
CA PHE A 203 -7.26 2.29 10.92
C PHE A 203 -7.23 3.66 10.26
N MET A 204 -7.25 3.66 8.95
CA MET A 204 -7.28 4.83 8.11
C MET A 204 -8.42 4.72 7.10
N VAL A 205 -9.08 5.85 6.86
CA VAL A 205 -10.14 5.94 5.84
C VAL A 205 -9.61 6.71 4.64
N SER A 206 -9.56 6.04 3.49
CA SER A 206 -9.25 6.68 2.22
C SER A 206 -10.53 7.11 1.50
N HIS A 207 -10.61 8.38 1.12
CA HIS A 207 -11.72 8.93 0.33
C HIS A 207 -11.55 8.69 -1.18
N TYR A 208 -10.43 8.10 -1.58
CA TYR A 208 -10.07 7.86 -2.98
C TYR A 208 -10.25 6.40 -3.42
N PHE A 209 -10.80 5.57 -2.54
CA PHE A 209 -11.19 4.22 -2.91
C PHE A 209 -12.40 4.25 -3.85
N THR A 210 -12.31 3.51 -4.94
CA THR A 210 -13.39 3.38 -5.94
C THR A 210 -14.38 2.30 -5.60
N ASP A 211 -13.92 1.28 -4.90
CA ASP A 211 -14.76 0.20 -4.39
C ASP A 211 -15.19 0.50 -2.94
N THR A 212 -16.44 0.23 -2.61
CA THR A 212 -17.06 0.65 -1.34
C THR A 212 -16.78 -0.30 -0.19
N ASP A 213 -16.44 -1.55 -0.48
CA ASP A 213 -16.22 -2.62 0.50
C ASP A 213 -14.77 -3.11 0.58
N GLN A 214 -13.90 -2.62 -0.32
CA GLN A 214 -12.49 -2.99 -0.28
C GLN A 214 -11.81 -2.50 1.00
N TRP A 215 -10.97 -3.36 1.55
CA TRP A 215 -10.12 -3.04 2.69
C TRP A 215 -8.78 -3.79 2.59
N PHE A 216 -7.77 -3.23 3.20
CA PHE A 216 -6.41 -3.77 3.20
C PHE A 216 -5.83 -3.76 4.60
N LEU A 217 -5.06 -4.78 4.92
CA LEU A 217 -4.22 -4.82 6.11
C LEU A 217 -2.77 -4.58 5.67
N THR A 218 -2.14 -3.55 6.22
CA THR A 218 -0.77 -3.17 5.87
C THR A 218 0.18 -3.36 7.03
N ALA A 219 1.43 -3.71 6.74
CA ALA A 219 2.53 -3.63 7.69
C ALA A 219 2.84 -2.17 8.04
N ASN A 220 3.76 -1.97 8.96
CA ASN A 220 4.41 -0.68 9.14
C ASN A 220 5.21 -0.31 7.88
N LYS A 221 5.56 0.97 7.72
CA LYS A 221 6.25 1.48 6.53
C LYS A 221 7.60 0.81 6.22
N GLN A 222 8.26 0.26 7.22
CA GLN A 222 9.52 -0.46 7.06
C GLN A 222 9.32 -1.90 6.60
N GLY A 223 8.10 -2.43 6.76
CA GLY A 223 7.75 -3.80 6.42
C GLY A 223 7.13 -3.97 5.04
N HIS A 224 6.99 -2.91 4.24
CA HIS A 224 6.42 -2.98 2.90
C HIS A 224 7.09 -1.98 1.94
N ASP A 225 7.00 -2.27 0.64
CA ASP A 225 7.57 -1.47 -0.45
C ASP A 225 6.48 -0.74 -1.26
N LEU A 226 5.47 -0.20 -0.59
CA LEU A 226 4.51 0.70 -1.23
C LEU A 226 5.14 2.09 -1.32
N ASN A 227 5.85 2.34 -2.43
CA ASN A 227 6.61 3.56 -2.64
C ASN A 227 5.85 4.54 -3.54
N PHE A 228 5.88 5.81 -3.18
CA PHE A 228 5.45 6.93 -4.00
C PHE A 228 6.67 7.76 -4.37
N LEU A 229 7.05 7.71 -5.64
CA LEU A 229 8.29 8.31 -6.13
C LEU A 229 8.04 9.68 -6.75
N TRP A 230 8.77 10.69 -6.29
CA TRP A 230 8.78 12.03 -6.86
C TRP A 230 9.95 12.20 -7.81
N ARG A 231 9.68 12.61 -9.06
CA ARG A 231 10.72 13.11 -9.95
C ARG A 231 10.95 14.60 -9.70
N ASP A 232 9.88 15.36 -9.71
CA ASP A 232 9.87 16.78 -9.42
C ASP A 232 8.62 17.12 -8.61
N ARG A 233 8.76 18.00 -7.63
CA ARG A 233 7.63 18.46 -6.81
C ARG A 233 6.85 19.52 -7.57
N PRO A 234 5.54 19.73 -7.26
CA PRO A 234 4.73 20.74 -7.91
C PRO A 234 5.34 22.13 -7.80
N VAL A 235 5.53 22.79 -8.94
CA VAL A 235 5.99 24.17 -9.04
C VAL A 235 4.87 25.00 -9.64
N PHE A 236 4.65 26.18 -9.09
CA PHE A 236 3.74 27.18 -9.65
C PHE A 236 4.59 28.21 -10.37
N ASP A 237 4.37 28.33 -11.66
CA ASP A 237 5.01 29.31 -12.52
C ASP A 237 3.96 30.33 -13.01
N SER A 238 4.36 31.60 -13.17
CA SER A 238 3.48 32.74 -13.51
C SER A 238 3.88 33.39 -14.80
#